data_5578f569bfe5bbd6cfab68f0e8338dd0
#
_entry.id   5578f569bfe5bbd6cfab68f0e8338dd0
#
_cell.length_a   1.000
_cell.length_b   1.000
_cell.length_c   1.000
_cell.angle_alpha   90.00
_cell.angle_beta   90.00
_cell.angle_gamma   90.00
#
_symmetry.space_group_name_H-M   'P 1'
#
loop_
_entity.id
_entity.type
_entity.pdbx_description
1 polymer ?
#
loop_
_entity_poly.entity_id
_entity_poly.type
_entity_poly.pdbx_seq_one_letter_code
_entity_poly.pdbx_strand_id
1 'polypeptide(L)'
;MHLLYLDESGAANDPNQQYFVLAGVSVFERETHWVEQELNNVAQRFSPSDPHAVELHGSPMRSGNGAWRQHSKDSRLEAIKEALRVGVAERSPKSVRLVGAVIKKSAVAGQDPVELAFEQLTSRYDLFLKRIYSKSKRLDPQRGLILLDKSSTENRIQTLAREFKYEGHSWGRTKNYAEVPVFLDSKASRLIQLADLVAFALFRFHEHNDNSFYDVIKHCFDTEGGVEHGLYVRT
;
A
#
# COMPACT_ATOMS: atom_id res chain seq x y z
N MET A 1 -17.25 -2.76 -4.38
CA MET A 1 -15.92 -3.36 -4.68
C MET A 1 -14.89 -2.76 -3.71
N HIS A 2 -13.82 -3.49 -3.41
CA HIS A 2 -12.67 -2.94 -2.70
C HIS A 2 -11.50 -2.75 -3.65
N LEU A 3 -10.92 -1.57 -3.67
CA LEU A 3 -9.75 -1.21 -4.47
C LEU A 3 -8.53 -1.26 -3.57
N LEU A 4 -7.53 -2.06 -3.93
CA LEU A 4 -6.27 -2.20 -3.21
C LEU A 4 -5.18 -1.46 -3.99
N TYR A 5 -4.79 -0.30 -3.51
CA TYR A 5 -3.68 0.48 -4.04
C TYR A 5 -2.39 0.05 -3.36
N LEU A 6 -1.38 -0.29 -4.14
CA LEU A 6 -0.10 -0.82 -3.67
C LEU A 6 1.06 -0.05 -4.26
N ASP A 7 2.14 0.03 -3.47
CA ASP A 7 3.43 0.50 -3.94
C ASP A 7 4.57 -0.25 -3.25
N GLU A 8 5.76 -0.15 -3.84
CA GLU A 8 6.98 -0.78 -3.36
C GLU A 8 7.86 0.23 -2.62
N SER A 9 8.56 -0.21 -1.56
CA SER A 9 9.62 0.57 -0.94
C SER A 9 10.81 -0.32 -0.60
N GLY A 10 12.00 0.15 -0.94
CA GLY A 10 13.22 -0.66 -0.92
C GLY A 10 13.40 -1.45 -2.23
N ALA A 11 14.55 -1.31 -2.85
CA ALA A 11 14.87 -2.02 -4.09
C ALA A 11 15.24 -3.48 -3.82
N ALA A 12 14.54 -4.42 -4.47
CA ALA A 12 14.76 -5.85 -4.29
C ALA A 12 16.22 -6.27 -4.59
N ASN A 13 16.84 -5.62 -5.58
CA ASN A 13 18.19 -5.93 -6.07
C ASN A 13 19.30 -5.03 -5.50
N ASP A 14 18.99 -4.04 -4.63
CA ASP A 14 20.02 -3.17 -4.04
C ASP A 14 20.65 -3.87 -2.81
N PRO A 15 21.94 -4.23 -2.85
CA PRO A 15 22.61 -4.92 -1.74
C PRO A 15 22.76 -4.04 -0.48
N ASN A 16 22.62 -2.71 -0.61
CA ASN A 16 22.75 -1.78 0.51
C ASN A 16 21.45 -1.66 1.34
N GLN A 17 20.35 -2.20 0.86
CA GLN A 17 19.08 -2.23 1.55
C GLN A 17 18.78 -3.64 2.04
N GLN A 18 18.38 -3.78 3.29
CA GLN A 18 18.10 -5.08 3.90
C GLN A 18 16.68 -5.56 3.63
N TYR A 19 15.74 -4.63 3.50
CA TYR A 19 14.32 -4.95 3.38
C TYR A 19 13.76 -4.58 2.02
N PHE A 20 12.78 -5.37 1.59
CA PHE A 20 11.84 -5.06 0.52
C PHE A 20 10.44 -5.01 1.12
N VAL A 21 9.68 -4.01 0.78
CA VAL A 21 8.30 -3.79 1.25
C VAL A 21 7.38 -3.67 0.05
N LEU A 22 6.28 -4.41 0.05
CA LEU A 22 5.14 -4.21 -0.83
C LEU A 22 3.93 -3.94 0.08
N ALA A 23 3.36 -2.76 0.03
CA ALA A 23 2.27 -2.41 0.94
C ALA A 23 1.35 -1.34 0.35
N GLY A 24 0.21 -1.16 0.98
CA GLY A 24 -0.72 -0.11 0.58
C GLY A 24 -2.06 -0.16 1.29
N VAL A 25 -3.03 0.45 0.66
CA VAL A 25 -4.33 0.74 1.24
C VAL A 25 -5.46 0.11 0.45
N SER A 26 -6.30 -0.64 1.14
CA SER A 26 -7.59 -1.12 0.61
C SER A 26 -8.67 -0.12 0.94
N VAL A 27 -9.35 0.39 -0.08
CA VAL A 27 -10.41 1.38 0.04
C VAL A 27 -11.69 0.83 -0.59
N PHE A 28 -12.80 0.92 0.13
CA PHE A 28 -14.12 0.67 -0.46
C PHE A 28 -14.39 1.73 -1.54
N GLU A 29 -14.84 1.34 -2.70
CA GLU A 29 -14.93 2.21 -3.90
C GLU A 29 -15.63 3.55 -3.66
N ARG A 30 -16.63 3.60 -2.80
CA ARG A 30 -17.38 4.83 -2.50
C ARG A 30 -16.63 5.80 -1.59
N GLU A 31 -15.57 5.32 -0.91
CA GLU A 31 -14.71 6.16 -0.06
C GLU A 31 -13.56 6.81 -0.82
N THR A 32 -13.24 6.35 -2.03
CA THR A 32 -12.09 6.84 -2.81
C THR A 32 -12.12 8.35 -3.00
N HIS A 33 -13.29 8.90 -3.33
CA HIS A 33 -13.48 10.33 -3.49
C HIS A 33 -13.12 11.13 -2.21
N TRP A 34 -13.57 10.66 -1.06
CA TRP A 34 -13.34 11.36 0.20
C TRP A 34 -11.87 11.28 0.64
N VAL A 35 -11.23 10.13 0.46
CA VAL A 35 -9.80 9.97 0.72
C VAL A 35 -8.99 10.89 -0.20
N GLU A 36 -9.31 10.93 -1.48
CA GLU A 36 -8.66 11.80 -2.46
C GLU A 36 -8.79 13.28 -2.09
N GLN A 37 -9.98 13.73 -1.67
CA GLN A 37 -10.22 15.13 -1.25
C GLN A 37 -9.33 15.52 -0.07
N GLU A 38 -9.21 14.65 0.95
CA GLU A 38 -8.35 14.94 2.10
C GLU A 38 -6.87 15.02 1.70
N LEU A 39 -6.42 14.14 0.82
CA LEU A 39 -5.04 14.20 0.31
C LEU A 39 -4.80 15.45 -0.53
N ASN A 40 -5.80 15.90 -1.31
CA ASN A 40 -5.74 17.17 -2.02
C ASN A 40 -5.67 18.35 -1.05
N ASN A 41 -6.41 18.34 0.06
CA ASN A 41 -6.33 19.36 1.10
C ASN A 41 -4.91 19.43 1.72
N VAL A 42 -4.25 18.28 1.91
CA VAL A 42 -2.84 18.25 2.35
C VAL A 42 -1.93 18.89 1.29
N ALA A 43 -2.06 18.49 0.02
CA ALA A 43 -1.22 19.00 -1.08
C ALA A 43 -1.44 20.49 -1.33
N GLN A 44 -2.68 20.99 -1.19
CA GLN A 44 -3.06 22.39 -1.40
C GLN A 44 -2.28 23.38 -0.52
N ARG A 45 -1.84 22.97 0.66
CA ARG A 45 -1.00 23.80 1.54
C ARG A 45 0.38 24.07 0.96
N PHE A 46 0.84 23.23 0.06
CA PHE A 46 2.16 23.31 -0.59
C PHE A 46 2.09 23.87 -2.01
N SER A 47 0.93 23.81 -2.65
CA SER A 47 0.63 24.43 -3.93
C SER A 47 -0.85 24.87 -3.98
N PRO A 48 -1.17 26.06 -3.45
CA PRO A 48 -2.56 26.52 -3.34
C PRO A 48 -3.28 26.70 -4.68
N SER A 49 -2.55 27.08 -5.73
CA SER A 49 -3.11 27.30 -7.07
C SER A 49 -3.26 26.02 -7.88
N ASP A 50 -2.44 25.01 -7.62
CA ASP A 50 -2.47 23.72 -8.32
C ASP A 50 -2.00 22.60 -7.39
N PRO A 51 -2.89 22.01 -6.59
CA PRO A 51 -2.53 20.91 -5.69
C PRO A 51 -1.96 19.69 -6.43
N HIS A 52 -2.35 19.49 -7.69
CA HIS A 52 -1.88 18.34 -8.49
C HIS A 52 -0.43 18.48 -8.95
N ALA A 53 0.14 19.69 -8.95
CA ALA A 53 1.57 19.90 -9.21
C ALA A 53 2.48 19.32 -8.10
N VAL A 54 1.91 18.99 -6.92
CA VAL A 54 2.64 18.43 -5.79
C VAL A 54 2.28 16.96 -5.62
N GLU A 55 3.24 16.09 -5.86
CA GLU A 55 3.12 14.65 -5.61
C GLU A 55 3.45 14.33 -4.14
N LEU A 56 2.56 13.60 -3.46
CA LEU A 56 2.77 13.11 -2.10
C LEU A 56 3.60 11.83 -2.15
N HIS A 57 4.92 11.96 -2.23
CA HIS A 57 5.86 10.85 -2.39
C HIS A 57 6.87 10.87 -1.23
N GLY A 58 6.92 9.83 -0.43
CA GLY A 58 7.61 9.77 0.85
C GLY A 58 9.10 10.11 0.79
N SER A 59 9.83 9.58 -0.17
CA SER A 59 11.27 9.83 -0.32
C SER A 59 11.59 11.28 -0.70
N PRO A 60 11.01 11.91 -1.74
CA PRO A 60 11.15 13.33 -2.04
C PRO A 60 10.67 14.25 -0.91
N MET A 61 9.54 13.93 -0.27
CA MET A 61 9.04 14.71 0.87
C MET A 61 10.06 14.73 2.01
N ARG A 62 10.60 13.58 2.37
CA ARG A 62 11.59 13.48 3.46
C ARG A 62 12.91 14.16 3.11
N SER A 63 13.45 13.91 1.92
CA SER A 63 14.75 14.44 1.49
C SER A 63 14.71 15.91 1.08
N GLY A 64 13.53 16.45 0.71
CA GLY A 64 13.39 17.81 0.19
C GLY A 64 13.82 17.94 -1.26
N ASN A 65 13.51 16.95 -2.07
CA ASN A 65 13.79 16.96 -3.51
C ASN A 65 12.59 17.45 -4.31
N GLY A 66 12.84 17.91 -5.55
CA GLY A 66 11.80 18.37 -6.47
C GLY A 66 11.01 19.54 -5.91
N ALA A 67 9.68 19.49 -6.02
CA ALA A 67 8.77 20.52 -5.53
C ALA A 67 8.85 20.74 -4.01
N TRP A 68 9.36 19.77 -3.27
CA TRP A 68 9.47 19.82 -1.82
C TRP A 68 10.68 20.63 -1.30
N ARG A 69 11.60 21.01 -2.17
CA ARG A 69 12.87 21.69 -1.81
C ARG A 69 12.66 23.03 -1.10
N GLN A 70 11.61 23.75 -1.44
CA GLN A 70 11.31 25.07 -0.90
C GLN A 70 10.64 25.04 0.48
N HIS A 71 10.23 23.85 0.96
CA HIS A 71 9.53 23.69 2.23
C HIS A 71 10.46 23.18 3.32
N SER A 72 10.25 23.64 4.57
CA SER A 72 11.05 23.22 5.72
C SER A 72 10.91 21.70 5.95
N LYS A 73 11.94 21.10 6.55
CA LYS A 73 11.93 19.67 6.87
C LYS A 73 10.73 19.30 7.74
N ASP A 74 10.45 20.08 8.78
CA ASP A 74 9.37 19.80 9.72
C ASP A 74 8.00 19.84 9.02
N SER A 75 7.77 20.85 8.17
CA SER A 75 6.55 20.96 7.39
C SER A 75 6.33 19.76 6.46
N ARG A 76 7.40 19.27 5.84
CA ARG A 76 7.34 18.11 4.93
C ARG A 76 7.07 16.81 5.69
N LEU A 77 7.74 16.60 6.84
CA LEU A 77 7.51 15.41 7.67
C LEU A 77 6.11 15.40 8.27
N GLU A 78 5.60 16.56 8.68
CA GLU A 78 4.24 16.68 9.17
C GLU A 78 3.21 16.41 8.05
N ALA A 79 3.47 16.84 6.81
CA ALA A 79 2.61 16.53 5.67
C ALA A 79 2.51 15.02 5.41
N ILE A 80 3.59 14.25 5.56
CA ILE A 80 3.55 12.78 5.47
C ILE A 80 2.64 12.20 6.56
N LYS A 81 2.84 12.61 7.82
CA LYS A 81 2.04 12.11 8.94
C LYS A 81 0.56 12.46 8.77
N GLU A 82 0.28 13.68 8.32
CA GLU A 82 -1.09 14.10 8.11
C GLU A 82 -1.77 13.35 6.97
N ALA A 83 -1.09 13.15 5.84
CA ALA A 83 -1.63 12.35 4.75
C ALA A 83 -1.96 10.92 5.21
N LEU A 84 -1.08 10.29 6.00
CA LEU A 84 -1.35 8.98 6.61
C LEU A 84 -2.52 9.02 7.60
N ARG A 85 -2.62 10.08 8.40
CA ARG A 85 -3.69 10.27 9.39
C ARG A 85 -5.05 10.43 8.72
N VAL A 86 -5.20 11.40 7.81
CA VAL A 86 -6.49 11.69 7.16
C VAL A 86 -6.87 10.67 6.11
N GLY A 87 -5.88 10.07 5.43
CA GLY A 87 -6.12 9.05 4.40
C GLY A 87 -6.40 7.66 4.97
N VAL A 88 -5.88 7.36 6.18
CA VAL A 88 -5.95 6.01 6.76
C VAL A 88 -6.46 6.03 8.20
N ALA A 89 -5.73 6.63 9.15
CA ALA A 89 -5.96 6.41 10.58
C ALA A 89 -7.31 6.93 11.07
N GLU A 90 -7.84 7.99 10.50
CA GLU A 90 -9.14 8.58 10.82
C GLU A 90 -10.29 7.96 10.02
N ARG A 91 -10.01 6.99 9.16
CA ARG A 91 -11.04 6.32 8.36
C ARG A 91 -11.65 5.12 9.08
N SER A 92 -12.90 4.82 8.74
CA SER A 92 -13.55 3.62 9.24
C SER A 92 -12.80 2.37 8.77
N PRO A 93 -12.45 1.42 9.66
CA PRO A 93 -11.84 0.16 9.27
C PRO A 93 -12.77 -0.73 8.42
N LYS A 94 -14.04 -0.35 8.26
CA LYS A 94 -14.96 -1.03 7.33
C LYS A 94 -14.71 -0.61 5.88
N SER A 95 -14.24 0.62 5.66
CA SER A 95 -14.04 1.19 4.33
C SER A 95 -12.56 1.35 3.94
N VAL A 96 -11.67 1.58 4.91
CA VAL A 96 -10.23 1.74 4.67
C VAL A 96 -9.44 0.85 5.63
N ARG A 97 -8.47 0.12 5.11
CA ARG A 97 -7.54 -0.70 5.89
C ARG A 97 -6.23 -0.91 5.16
N LEU A 98 -5.21 -1.30 5.89
CA LEU A 98 -3.87 -1.53 5.34
C LEU A 98 -3.62 -3.01 5.12
N VAL A 99 -2.84 -3.30 4.08
CA VAL A 99 -2.23 -4.60 3.81
C VAL A 99 -0.77 -4.38 3.43
N GLY A 100 0.11 -5.28 3.88
CA GLY A 100 1.52 -5.17 3.56
C GLY A 100 2.29 -6.46 3.77
N ALA A 101 3.41 -6.57 3.05
CA ALA A 101 4.40 -7.62 3.20
C ALA A 101 5.78 -6.97 3.31
N VAL A 102 6.51 -7.29 4.37
CA VAL A 102 7.87 -6.83 4.65
C VAL A 102 8.80 -8.04 4.62
N ILE A 103 9.76 -8.03 3.73
CA ILE A 103 10.69 -9.13 3.50
C ILE A 103 12.11 -8.68 3.80
N LYS A 104 12.74 -9.28 4.82
CA LYS A 104 14.18 -9.16 5.01
C LYS A 104 14.88 -10.05 4.00
N LYS A 105 15.62 -9.48 3.07
CA LYS A 105 16.21 -10.19 1.92
C LYS A 105 17.12 -11.35 2.35
N SER A 106 17.85 -11.21 3.46
CA SER A 106 18.70 -12.28 4.01
C SER A 106 17.91 -13.48 4.57
N ALA A 107 16.66 -13.30 4.95
CA ALA A 107 15.81 -14.37 5.50
C ALA A 107 15.14 -15.23 4.41
N VAL A 108 15.32 -14.86 3.13
CA VAL A 108 14.70 -15.53 1.98
C VAL A 108 15.75 -15.84 0.90
N ALA A 109 16.97 -16.16 1.30
CA ALA A 109 18.07 -16.45 0.38
C ALA A 109 17.66 -17.51 -0.66
N GLY A 110 17.82 -17.18 -1.95
CA GLY A 110 17.42 -18.03 -3.08
C GLY A 110 15.96 -17.90 -3.52
N GLN A 111 15.14 -17.10 -2.83
CA GLN A 111 13.79 -16.76 -3.26
C GLN A 111 13.74 -15.29 -3.70
N ASP A 112 12.82 -14.98 -4.61
CA ASP A 112 12.59 -13.62 -5.02
C ASP A 112 11.71 -12.88 -4.00
N PRO A 113 12.19 -11.81 -3.37
CA PRO A 113 11.42 -11.07 -2.37
C PRO A 113 10.17 -10.40 -2.95
N VAL A 114 10.15 -10.01 -4.24
CA VAL A 114 8.99 -9.42 -4.90
C VAL A 114 7.87 -10.45 -5.04
N GLU A 115 8.20 -11.64 -5.53
CA GLU A 115 7.25 -12.73 -5.70
C GLU A 115 6.66 -13.16 -4.36
N LEU A 116 7.51 -13.36 -3.35
CA LEU A 116 7.07 -13.73 -2.00
C LEU A 116 6.16 -12.65 -1.39
N ALA A 117 6.55 -11.37 -1.50
CA ALA A 117 5.74 -10.27 -0.98
C ALA A 117 4.38 -10.21 -1.67
N PHE A 118 4.35 -10.34 -3.00
CA PHE A 118 3.12 -10.33 -3.77
C PHE A 118 2.22 -11.53 -3.44
N GLU A 119 2.77 -12.75 -3.30
CA GLU A 119 2.03 -13.94 -2.89
C GLU A 119 1.39 -13.76 -1.51
N GLN A 120 2.16 -13.34 -0.52
CA GLN A 120 1.68 -13.15 0.85
C GLN A 120 0.59 -12.07 0.92
N LEU A 121 0.78 -10.97 0.25
CA LEU A 121 -0.17 -9.86 0.24
C LEU A 121 -1.46 -10.23 -0.46
N THR A 122 -1.39 -10.80 -1.67
CA THR A 122 -2.58 -11.16 -2.47
C THR A 122 -3.39 -12.26 -1.81
N SER A 123 -2.73 -13.27 -1.21
CA SER A 123 -3.40 -14.32 -0.45
C SER A 123 -4.19 -13.76 0.74
N ARG A 124 -3.59 -12.87 1.54
CA ARG A 124 -4.22 -12.23 2.69
C ARG A 124 -5.41 -11.36 2.28
N TYR A 125 -5.26 -10.62 1.20
CA TYR A 125 -6.34 -9.80 0.67
C TYR A 125 -7.48 -10.62 0.07
N ASP A 126 -7.20 -11.74 -0.61
CA ASP A 126 -8.24 -12.68 -1.06
C ASP A 126 -9.04 -13.27 0.12
N LEU A 127 -8.36 -13.62 1.22
CA LEU A 127 -8.99 -14.08 2.44
C LEU A 127 -9.85 -12.98 3.12
N PHE A 128 -9.41 -11.74 3.10
CA PHE A 128 -10.21 -10.60 3.55
C PHE A 128 -11.51 -10.48 2.76
N LEU A 129 -11.45 -10.50 1.43
CA LEU A 129 -12.64 -10.45 0.57
C LEU A 129 -13.58 -11.64 0.81
N LYS A 130 -13.03 -12.84 0.99
CA LYS A 130 -13.79 -14.04 1.37
C LYS A 130 -14.50 -13.86 2.72
N ARG A 131 -13.84 -13.22 3.72
CA ARG A 131 -14.44 -12.94 5.03
C ARG A 131 -15.64 -12.00 4.91
N ILE A 132 -15.53 -10.90 4.16
CA ILE A 132 -16.65 -9.99 3.91
C ILE A 132 -17.83 -10.76 3.35
N TYR A 133 -17.62 -11.55 2.32
CA TYR A 133 -18.68 -12.36 1.71
C TYR A 133 -19.32 -13.35 2.69
N SER A 134 -18.50 -14.04 3.48
CA SER A 134 -19.00 -15.01 4.45
C SER A 134 -19.80 -14.35 5.59
N LYS A 135 -19.34 -13.19 6.10
CA LYS A 135 -20.00 -12.43 7.16
C LYS A 135 -21.34 -11.83 6.73
N SER A 136 -21.45 -11.46 5.48
CA SER A 136 -22.71 -10.98 4.89
C SER A 136 -23.72 -12.10 4.63
N LYS A 137 -23.48 -13.34 5.11
CA LYS A 137 -24.27 -14.55 4.78
C LYS A 137 -24.39 -14.76 3.27
N ARG A 138 -23.34 -14.40 2.52
CA ARG A 138 -23.25 -14.47 1.05
C ARG A 138 -24.15 -13.49 0.30
N LEU A 139 -24.61 -12.44 0.96
CA LEU A 139 -25.48 -11.41 0.35
C LEU A 139 -24.67 -10.25 -0.24
N ASP A 140 -23.39 -10.10 0.15
CA ASP A 140 -22.52 -9.01 -0.31
C ASP A 140 -21.27 -9.60 -1.05
N PRO A 141 -21.40 -9.92 -2.35
CA PRO A 141 -20.34 -10.54 -3.13
C PRO A 141 -19.27 -9.51 -3.56
N GLN A 142 -18.58 -8.89 -2.62
CA GLN A 142 -17.52 -7.94 -2.90
C GLN A 142 -16.34 -8.59 -3.62
N ARG A 143 -15.83 -7.90 -4.63
CA ARG A 143 -14.61 -8.24 -5.35
C ARG A 143 -13.52 -7.22 -5.05
N GLY A 144 -12.27 -7.64 -5.21
CA GLY A 144 -11.11 -6.78 -5.14
C GLY A 144 -10.54 -6.48 -6.52
N LEU A 145 -9.95 -5.31 -6.66
CA LEU A 145 -9.09 -4.95 -7.78
C LEU A 145 -7.79 -4.39 -7.21
N ILE A 146 -6.66 -4.88 -7.70
CA ILE A 146 -5.33 -4.39 -7.32
C ILE A 146 -4.90 -3.33 -8.32
N LEU A 147 -4.44 -2.19 -7.80
CA LEU A 147 -3.89 -1.07 -8.56
C LEU A 147 -2.48 -0.80 -8.04
N LEU A 148 -1.49 -0.75 -8.94
CA LEU A 148 -0.08 -0.48 -8.60
C LEU A 148 0.42 0.75 -9.35
N ASP A 149 1.51 1.35 -8.85
CA ASP A 149 2.25 2.30 -9.64
C ASP A 149 2.94 1.62 -10.83
N LYS A 150 3.08 2.36 -11.91
CA LYS A 150 3.80 1.88 -13.11
C LYS A 150 5.25 1.60 -12.75
N SER A 151 5.70 0.38 -13.00
CA SER A 151 7.05 -0.06 -12.71
C SER A 151 7.58 -1.03 -13.77
N SER A 152 8.86 -1.33 -13.71
CA SER A 152 9.49 -2.34 -14.58
C SER A 152 9.02 -3.77 -14.27
N THR A 153 8.32 -3.97 -13.16
CA THR A 153 7.81 -5.29 -12.71
C THR A 153 6.40 -5.59 -13.21
N GLU A 154 5.76 -4.70 -13.96
CA GLU A 154 4.36 -4.81 -14.41
C GLU A 154 4.03 -6.17 -15.04
N ASN A 155 4.74 -6.56 -16.10
CA ASN A 155 4.51 -7.82 -16.79
C ASN A 155 4.66 -9.04 -15.88
N ARG A 156 5.60 -8.96 -14.94
CA ARG A 156 5.86 -10.02 -13.97
C ARG A 156 4.70 -10.15 -12.98
N ILE A 157 4.26 -9.05 -12.39
CA ILE A 157 3.17 -9.03 -11.43
C ILE A 157 1.87 -9.52 -12.07
N GLN A 158 1.57 -9.12 -13.31
CA GLN A 158 0.40 -9.60 -14.05
C GLN A 158 0.49 -11.12 -14.35
N THR A 159 1.68 -11.61 -14.66
CA THR A 159 1.91 -13.04 -14.87
C THR A 159 1.66 -13.82 -13.59
N LEU A 160 2.27 -13.43 -12.47
CA LEU A 160 2.06 -14.05 -11.15
C LEU A 160 0.57 -14.04 -10.75
N ALA A 161 -0.12 -12.92 -10.94
CA ALA A 161 -1.54 -12.82 -10.61
C ALA A 161 -2.39 -13.81 -11.40
N ARG A 162 -2.07 -14.03 -12.69
CA ARG A 162 -2.72 -15.02 -13.55
C ARG A 162 -2.41 -16.45 -13.08
N GLU A 163 -1.15 -16.75 -12.77
CA GLU A 163 -0.73 -18.05 -12.24
C GLU A 163 -1.45 -18.35 -10.92
N PHE A 164 -1.49 -17.40 -9.97
CA PHE A 164 -2.19 -17.56 -8.70
C PHE A 164 -3.70 -17.81 -8.85
N LYS A 165 -4.30 -17.29 -9.91
CA LYS A 165 -5.72 -17.48 -10.22
C LYS A 165 -6.01 -18.86 -10.81
N TYR A 166 -5.18 -19.36 -11.72
CA TYR A 166 -5.46 -20.57 -12.51
C TYR A 166 -4.68 -21.80 -12.02
N GLU A 167 -3.42 -21.65 -11.68
CA GLU A 167 -2.56 -22.73 -11.22
C GLU A 167 -2.51 -22.81 -9.71
N GLY A 168 -2.45 -21.67 -9.05
CA GLY A 168 -2.40 -21.53 -7.59
C GLY A 168 -1.05 -21.01 -7.10
N HIS A 169 -0.98 -20.86 -5.80
CA HIS A 169 0.21 -20.47 -5.04
C HIS A 169 0.30 -21.35 -3.78
N SER A 170 1.28 -21.12 -2.91
CA SER A 170 1.52 -21.97 -1.71
C SER A 170 0.29 -22.16 -0.81
N TRP A 171 -0.69 -21.26 -0.85
CA TRP A 171 -1.89 -21.25 -0.01
C TRP A 171 -3.18 -21.56 -0.76
N GLY A 172 -3.11 -21.92 -2.05
CA GLY A 172 -4.26 -22.25 -2.89
C GLY A 172 -4.40 -21.31 -4.08
N ARG A 173 -5.64 -20.98 -4.45
CA ARG A 173 -5.95 -20.12 -5.60
C ARG A 173 -6.65 -18.86 -5.17
N THR A 174 -6.31 -17.71 -5.75
CA THR A 174 -7.06 -16.47 -5.59
C THR A 174 -8.38 -16.53 -6.37
N LYS A 175 -9.49 -16.12 -5.73
CA LYS A 175 -10.85 -16.29 -6.30
C LYS A 175 -11.70 -15.02 -6.25
N ASN A 176 -11.30 -14.02 -5.46
CA ASN A 176 -12.14 -12.88 -5.16
C ASN A 176 -11.72 -11.59 -5.89
N TYR A 177 -10.75 -11.68 -6.79
CA TYR A 177 -10.35 -10.56 -7.64
C TYR A 177 -11.24 -10.43 -8.88
N ALA A 178 -11.54 -9.19 -9.26
CA ALA A 178 -12.31 -8.88 -10.46
C ALA A 178 -11.47 -9.10 -11.72
N GLU A 179 -10.19 -8.67 -11.68
CA GLU A 179 -9.28 -8.72 -12.82
C GLU A 179 -7.82 -8.91 -12.33
N VAL A 180 -6.88 -9.07 -13.24
CA VAL A 180 -5.44 -8.94 -12.98
C VAL A 180 -5.10 -7.53 -12.55
N PRO A 181 -3.96 -7.30 -11.86
CA PRO A 181 -3.56 -5.96 -11.42
C PRO A 181 -3.49 -4.94 -12.55
N VAL A 182 -3.96 -3.73 -12.27
CA VAL A 182 -3.94 -2.57 -13.17
C VAL A 182 -2.84 -1.61 -12.71
N PHE A 183 -2.13 -1.01 -13.67
CA PHE A 183 -1.04 -0.09 -13.39
C PHE A 183 -1.45 1.35 -13.75
N LEU A 184 -1.21 2.26 -12.80
CA LEU A 184 -1.55 3.68 -12.90
C LEU A 184 -0.29 4.54 -12.82
N ASP A 185 -0.39 5.77 -13.29
CA ASP A 185 0.62 6.80 -13.09
C ASP A 185 0.40 7.42 -11.69
N SER A 186 1.39 7.35 -10.80
CA SER A 186 1.32 7.92 -9.45
C SER A 186 1.00 9.41 -9.43
N LYS A 187 1.46 10.16 -10.43
CA LYS A 187 1.15 11.60 -10.55
C LYS A 187 -0.34 11.88 -10.73
N ALA A 188 -1.06 10.94 -11.35
CA ALA A 188 -2.49 11.06 -11.60
C ALA A 188 -3.37 10.51 -10.49
N SER A 189 -2.80 9.81 -9.49
CA SER A 189 -3.59 9.08 -8.48
C SER A 189 -3.13 9.37 -7.05
N ARG A 190 -3.92 10.13 -6.29
CA ARG A 190 -3.68 10.36 -4.86
C ARG A 190 -3.66 9.08 -4.03
N LEU A 191 -4.42 8.08 -4.43
CA LEU A 191 -4.47 6.82 -3.68
C LEU A 191 -3.22 5.95 -3.95
N ILE A 192 -2.60 6.02 -5.12
CA ILE A 192 -1.26 5.43 -5.34
C ILE A 192 -0.23 6.18 -4.51
N GLN A 193 -0.29 7.52 -4.45
CA GLN A 193 0.59 8.32 -3.59
C GLN A 193 0.41 7.96 -2.09
N LEU A 194 -0.82 7.70 -1.66
CA LEU A 194 -1.06 7.21 -0.29
C LEU A 194 -0.45 5.82 -0.07
N ALA A 195 -0.51 4.93 -1.07
CA ALA A 195 0.12 3.62 -0.99
C ALA A 195 1.65 3.74 -0.88
N ASP A 196 2.29 4.66 -1.64
CA ASP A 196 3.71 5.00 -1.47
C ASP A 196 4.01 5.41 -0.02
N LEU A 197 3.24 6.33 0.56
CA LEU A 197 3.45 6.77 1.94
C LEU A 197 3.31 5.63 2.96
N VAL A 198 2.40 4.68 2.74
CA VAL A 198 2.25 3.48 3.59
C VAL A 198 3.47 2.56 3.45
N ALA A 199 3.90 2.25 2.22
CA ALA A 199 5.08 1.43 1.96
C ALA A 199 6.35 2.10 2.52
N PHE A 200 6.48 3.42 2.31
CA PHE A 200 7.55 4.24 2.88
C PHE A 200 7.58 4.19 4.41
N ALA A 201 6.44 4.30 5.09
CA ALA A 201 6.37 4.24 6.55
C ALA A 201 6.86 2.88 7.09
N LEU A 202 6.45 1.78 6.47
CA LEU A 202 6.92 0.43 6.82
C LEU A 202 8.42 0.26 6.56
N PHE A 203 8.89 0.72 5.39
CA PHE A 203 10.30 0.65 5.04
C PHE A 203 11.16 1.45 6.03
N ARG A 204 10.75 2.67 6.37
CA ARG A 204 11.44 3.50 7.36
C ARG A 204 11.53 2.82 8.73
N PHE A 205 10.48 2.18 9.15
CA PHE A 205 10.44 1.44 10.42
C PHE A 205 11.42 0.27 10.41
N HIS A 206 11.38 -0.59 9.39
CA HIS A 206 12.19 -1.81 9.37
C HIS A 206 13.65 -1.57 8.99
N GLU A 207 13.91 -0.71 8.00
CA GLU A 207 15.28 -0.46 7.49
C GLU A 207 16.07 0.50 8.39
N HIS A 208 15.39 1.49 8.98
CA HIS A 208 16.05 2.60 9.67
C HIS A 208 15.64 2.78 11.13
N ASN A 209 14.81 1.91 11.69
CA ASN A 209 14.24 2.04 13.04
C ASN A 209 13.53 3.39 13.28
N ASP A 210 12.96 3.97 12.23
CA ASP A 210 12.23 5.24 12.28
C ASP A 210 10.73 4.94 12.33
N ASN A 211 10.17 4.97 13.53
CA ASN A 211 8.76 4.68 13.78
C ASN A 211 7.83 5.88 13.62
N SER A 212 8.36 7.07 13.30
CA SER A 212 7.62 8.34 13.31
C SER A 212 6.41 8.37 12.36
N PHE A 213 6.43 7.59 11.29
CA PHE A 213 5.32 7.45 10.34
C PHE A 213 4.50 6.19 10.60
N TYR A 214 5.17 5.08 10.94
CA TYR A 214 4.50 3.81 11.23
C TYR A 214 3.57 3.90 12.42
N ASP A 215 3.94 4.63 13.48
CA ASP A 215 3.12 4.82 14.67
C ASP A 215 1.75 5.47 14.37
N VAL A 216 1.64 6.25 13.28
CA VAL A 216 0.37 6.85 12.85
C VAL A 216 -0.62 5.78 12.36
N ILE A 217 -0.12 4.72 11.71
CA ILE A 217 -0.94 3.76 10.95
C ILE A 217 -0.88 2.32 11.46
N LYS A 218 -0.06 1.99 12.45
CA LYS A 218 0.19 0.61 12.91
C LYS A 218 -1.06 -0.16 13.34
N HIS A 219 -2.11 0.54 13.75
CA HIS A 219 -3.37 -0.05 14.18
C HIS A 219 -4.42 -0.17 13.06
N CYS A 220 -4.06 0.21 11.83
CA CYS A 220 -4.98 0.25 10.68
C CYS A 220 -4.87 -0.99 9.78
N PHE A 221 -3.97 -1.92 10.08
CA PHE A 221 -3.86 -3.16 9.32
C PHE A 221 -5.10 -4.04 9.52
N ASP A 222 -5.45 -4.80 8.47
CA ASP A 222 -6.60 -5.69 8.52
C ASP A 222 -6.51 -6.64 9.72
N THR A 223 -7.51 -6.57 10.60
CA THR A 223 -7.57 -7.31 11.85
C THR A 223 -8.93 -8.01 11.98
N GLU A 224 -8.93 -9.23 12.46
CA GLU A 224 -10.13 -10.02 12.70
C GLU A 224 -9.99 -10.84 13.97
N GLY A 225 -10.99 -10.75 14.86
CA GLY A 225 -10.98 -11.51 16.12
C GLY A 225 -9.78 -11.21 17.03
N GLY A 226 -9.21 -10.00 16.95
CA GLY A 226 -8.01 -9.61 17.69
C GLY A 226 -6.69 -10.08 17.06
N VAL A 227 -6.74 -10.74 15.91
CA VAL A 227 -5.55 -11.19 15.16
C VAL A 227 -5.33 -10.28 13.95
N GLU A 228 -4.11 -9.76 13.81
CA GLU A 228 -3.70 -8.99 12.65
C GLU A 228 -3.42 -9.93 11.48
N HIS A 229 -4.16 -9.71 10.39
CA HIS A 229 -4.04 -10.46 9.15
C HIS A 229 -3.41 -9.64 8.02
N GLY A 230 -3.47 -8.31 8.13
CA GLY A 230 -3.08 -7.39 7.07
C GLY A 230 -1.58 -7.24 6.88
N LEU A 231 -0.76 -7.58 7.87
CA LEU A 231 0.69 -7.43 7.78
C LEU A 231 1.41 -8.78 7.85
N TYR A 232 2.28 -9.01 6.88
CA TYR A 232 3.23 -10.11 6.88
C TYR A 232 4.64 -9.57 7.06
N VAL A 233 5.39 -10.10 8.00
CA VAL A 233 6.79 -9.74 8.24
C VAL A 233 7.65 -11.01 8.24
N ARG A 234 8.64 -11.03 7.37
CA ARG A 234 9.67 -12.09 7.29
C ARG A 234 11.03 -11.47 7.64
N THR A 235 11.50 -11.74 8.84
CA THR A 235 12.80 -11.27 9.39
C THR A 235 13.78 -12.40 9.62
#